data_7f0d398a575e46792f51c069a0caf864
#
_entry.id   7f0d398a575e46792f51c069a0caf864
#
_cell.length_a   1.000
_cell.length_b   1.000
_cell.length_c   1.000
_cell.angle_alpha   90.00
_cell.angle_beta   90.00
_cell.angle_gamma   90.00
#
_symmetry.space_group_name_H-M   'P 1'
#
loop_
_entity.id
_entity.type
_entity.pdbx_description
1 polymer ?
#
loop_
_entity_poly.entity_id
_entity_poly.type
_entity_poly.pdbx_seq_one_letter_code
_entity_poly.pdbx_strand_id
1 'polypeptide(L)'
;MILNVNIINFAFPPIINVKMNFINITLAHNMNGFTIISKLGDGAYSVVYKVKRVADGKIYALKKVKLTNLSSKEKQNALNEVRILASVKSTFVISYKEAFIDDKDQSLCIVMEYADKGDLYQKITQFKKMNTQFEEIDVWRIFIQMVRGLKSLHELKILHRDLKSANIFLFADGSAKLGDLNVSKVARKGLGYTQTGTPYYASPEVWNDSPYDNKSDIWSLGCVTYEMLALRPPFRAENMDGLYQKVTKGAY
;
A
#
# COMPACT_ATOMS: atom_id res chain seq x y z
N MET A 1 -28.33 18.90 0.89
CA MET A 1 -27.74 19.98 0.09
C MET A 1 -26.56 19.38 -0.67
N ILE A 2 -26.75 19.09 -1.96
CA ILE A 2 -25.76 18.41 -2.81
C ILE A 2 -24.88 19.53 -3.37
N LEU A 3 -23.64 19.62 -2.88
CA LEU A 3 -22.64 20.49 -3.48
C LEU A 3 -22.12 19.81 -4.75
N ASN A 4 -22.64 20.27 -5.90
CA ASN A 4 -22.02 19.99 -7.20
C ASN A 4 -20.65 20.67 -7.24
N VAL A 5 -19.59 19.90 -7.01
CA VAL A 5 -18.23 20.36 -7.28
C VAL A 5 -18.06 20.33 -8.79
N ASN A 6 -18.15 21.50 -9.42
CA ASN A 6 -17.87 21.69 -10.84
C ASN A 6 -16.52 21.10 -11.22
N ILE A 7 -16.56 20.21 -12.17
CA ILE A 7 -15.42 19.55 -12.80
C ILE A 7 -14.65 20.63 -13.57
N ILE A 8 -13.50 21.05 -13.03
CA ILE A 8 -12.53 21.79 -13.83
C ILE A 8 -11.88 20.74 -14.78
N ASN A 9 -12.21 20.87 -16.06
CA ASN A 9 -11.60 20.11 -17.14
C ASN A 9 -10.09 20.44 -17.22
N PHE A 10 -9.25 19.62 -16.66
CA PHE A 10 -7.84 19.59 -16.99
C PHE A 10 -7.60 18.49 -18.04
N ALA A 11 -7.10 18.92 -19.20
CA ALA A 11 -6.69 18.04 -20.29
C ALA A 11 -5.58 17.10 -19.82
N PHE A 12 -5.89 15.81 -19.71
CA PHE A 12 -4.91 14.74 -19.55
C PHE A 12 -4.48 14.24 -20.94
N PRO A 13 -3.23 13.78 -21.12
CA PRO A 13 -2.86 13.10 -22.36
C PRO A 13 -3.72 11.84 -22.54
N PRO A 14 -4.06 11.44 -23.77
CA PRO A 14 -5.07 10.41 -24.05
C PRO A 14 -4.51 8.99 -23.90
N ILE A 15 -4.30 8.52 -22.68
CA ILE A 15 -3.86 7.13 -22.42
C ILE A 15 -4.57 6.52 -21.20
N ILE A 16 -5.80 6.71 -20.95
CA ILE A 16 -6.58 5.77 -20.11
C ILE A 16 -8.07 6.04 -20.36
N ASN A 17 -8.65 5.32 -21.30
CA ASN A 17 -10.10 5.21 -21.43
C ASN A 17 -10.62 4.13 -20.45
N VAL A 18 -10.42 4.34 -19.15
CA VAL A 18 -11.15 3.61 -18.13
C VAL A 18 -12.48 4.34 -17.95
N LYS A 19 -13.59 3.70 -18.29
CA LYS A 19 -14.93 4.17 -17.90
C LYS A 19 -14.89 4.45 -16.40
N MET A 20 -14.70 5.71 -16.02
CA MET A 20 -14.73 6.14 -14.63
C MET A 20 -16.17 6.04 -14.15
N ASN A 21 -16.53 4.93 -13.55
CA ASN A 21 -17.71 4.87 -12.70
C ASN A 21 -17.44 5.86 -11.56
N PHE A 22 -18.31 6.87 -11.45
CA PHE A 22 -18.25 7.88 -10.39
C PHE A 22 -18.16 7.16 -9.03
N ILE A 23 -17.03 7.28 -8.37
CA ILE A 23 -16.89 6.83 -7.00
C ILE A 23 -17.64 7.85 -6.17
N ASN A 24 -18.80 7.46 -5.65
CA ASN A 24 -19.51 8.23 -4.65
C ASN A 24 -18.64 8.25 -3.39
N ILE A 25 -17.82 9.31 -3.22
CA ILE A 25 -17.32 9.66 -1.89
C ILE A 25 -18.54 10.18 -1.18
N THR A 26 -19.14 9.33 -0.36
CA THR A 26 -20.38 9.68 0.34
C THR A 26 -20.01 10.69 1.40
N LEU A 27 -20.43 11.95 1.23
CA LEU A 27 -20.28 13.03 2.21
C LEU A 27 -21.08 12.79 3.51
N ALA A 28 -21.72 11.63 3.68
CA ALA A 28 -22.71 11.36 4.71
C ALA A 28 -22.31 10.30 5.75
N HIS A 29 -21.10 9.76 5.72
CA HIS A 29 -20.64 8.83 6.77
C HIS A 29 -19.58 9.52 7.64
N ASN A 30 -19.97 9.82 8.87
CA ASN A 30 -19.03 10.22 9.92
C ASN A 30 -18.52 8.98 10.65
N MET A 31 -17.52 9.13 11.50
CA MET A 31 -16.98 8.04 12.34
C MET A 31 -18.03 7.34 13.21
N ASN A 32 -19.25 7.90 13.37
CA ASN A 32 -20.33 7.30 14.17
C ASN A 32 -20.82 5.95 13.58
N GLY A 33 -20.59 5.67 12.29
CA GLY A 33 -20.86 4.37 11.66
C GLY A 33 -19.86 3.26 12.04
N PHE A 34 -18.80 3.59 12.80
CA PHE A 34 -17.72 2.67 13.13
C PHE A 34 -17.37 2.72 14.62
N THR A 35 -17.16 1.54 15.21
CA THR A 35 -16.61 1.39 16.56
C THR A 35 -15.13 1.05 16.42
N ILE A 36 -14.23 1.87 16.97
CA ILE A 36 -12.79 1.59 17.02
C ILE A 36 -12.55 0.45 18.01
N ILE A 37 -11.86 -0.61 17.54
CA ILE A 37 -11.47 -1.75 18.39
C ILE A 37 -10.04 -1.57 18.88
N SER A 38 -9.10 -1.27 17.96
CA SER A 38 -7.69 -1.06 18.31
C SER A 38 -6.98 -0.23 17.22
N LYS A 39 -5.85 0.36 17.58
CA LYS A 39 -4.90 0.93 16.63
C LYS A 39 -4.07 -0.20 16.04
N LEU A 40 -3.90 -0.19 14.70
CA LEU A 40 -3.07 -1.17 13.98
C LEU A 40 -1.68 -0.61 13.65
N GLY A 41 -1.59 0.71 13.38
CA GLY A 41 -0.34 1.37 13.04
C GLY A 41 -0.53 2.85 12.85
N ASP A 42 0.59 3.58 12.74
CA ASP A 42 0.62 5.01 12.40
C ASP A 42 1.77 5.33 11.48
N GLY A 43 1.56 6.31 10.64
CA GLY A 43 2.55 6.96 9.79
C GLY A 43 2.60 8.45 10.08
N ALA A 44 3.47 9.19 9.39
CA ALA A 44 3.67 10.62 9.62
C ALA A 44 2.38 11.47 9.53
N TYR A 45 1.44 11.08 8.68
CA TYR A 45 0.19 11.83 8.42
C TYR A 45 -1.07 10.97 8.50
N SER A 46 -0.96 9.71 8.90
CA SER A 46 -2.09 8.78 8.93
C SER A 46 -2.02 7.82 10.10
N VAL A 47 -3.20 7.39 10.55
CA VAL A 47 -3.35 6.32 11.56
C VAL A 47 -4.27 5.25 10.98
N VAL A 48 -3.96 3.98 11.22
CA VAL A 48 -4.77 2.85 10.81
C VAL A 48 -5.40 2.21 12.05
N TYR A 49 -6.72 2.01 12.00
CA TYR A 49 -7.51 1.39 13.06
C TYR A 49 -8.16 0.10 12.58
N LYS A 50 -8.25 -0.87 13.48
CA LYS A 50 -9.21 -1.96 13.39
C LYS A 50 -10.55 -1.44 13.88
N VAL A 51 -11.57 -1.53 13.02
CA VAL A 51 -12.91 -1.02 13.35
C VAL A 51 -13.98 -2.07 13.08
N LYS A 52 -15.10 -1.97 13.84
CA LYS A 52 -16.32 -2.69 13.54
C LYS A 52 -17.32 -1.73 12.92
N ARG A 53 -17.83 -2.04 11.74
CA ARG A 53 -18.88 -1.24 11.12
C ARG A 53 -20.23 -1.57 11.74
N VAL A 54 -20.97 -0.56 12.18
CA VAL A 54 -22.25 -0.75 12.89
C VAL A 54 -23.30 -1.36 11.97
N ALA A 55 -23.35 -0.94 10.71
CA ALA A 55 -24.38 -1.34 9.75
C ALA A 55 -24.40 -2.86 9.43
N ASP A 56 -23.26 -3.54 9.44
CA ASP A 56 -23.15 -4.97 9.09
C ASP A 56 -22.43 -5.82 10.14
N GLY A 57 -21.95 -5.19 11.21
CA GLY A 57 -21.23 -5.87 12.31
C GLY A 57 -19.86 -6.43 11.93
N LYS A 58 -19.37 -6.17 10.70
CA LYS A 58 -18.10 -6.72 10.17
C LYS A 58 -16.90 -5.88 10.60
N ILE A 59 -15.72 -6.53 10.56
CA ILE A 59 -14.44 -5.92 10.91
C ILE A 59 -13.76 -5.40 9.65
N TYR A 60 -13.19 -4.19 9.74
CA TYR A 60 -12.48 -3.50 8.67
C TYR A 60 -11.18 -2.87 9.19
N ALA A 61 -10.28 -2.56 8.29
CA ALA A 61 -9.19 -1.63 8.51
C ALA A 61 -9.62 -0.23 8.03
N LEU A 62 -9.46 0.78 8.88
CA LEU A 62 -9.78 2.16 8.59
C LEU A 62 -8.50 3.00 8.67
N LYS A 63 -8.05 3.51 7.50
CA LYS A 63 -6.91 4.44 7.41
C LYS A 63 -7.44 5.86 7.47
N LYS A 64 -7.05 6.61 8.50
CA LYS A 64 -7.45 7.99 8.74
C LYS A 64 -6.27 8.91 8.42
N VAL A 65 -6.44 9.78 7.42
CA VAL A 65 -5.41 10.70 6.92
C VAL A 65 -5.82 12.13 7.26
N LYS A 66 -5.00 12.85 8.03
CA LYS A 66 -5.26 14.26 8.38
C LYS A 66 -5.05 15.14 7.15
N LEU A 67 -6.09 15.91 6.77
CA LEU A 67 -6.05 16.81 5.63
C LEU A 67 -5.67 18.25 6.00
N THR A 68 -5.77 18.61 7.27
CA THR A 68 -5.60 20.00 7.75
C THR A 68 -4.22 20.59 7.42
N ASN A 69 -3.18 19.76 7.46
CA ASN A 69 -1.79 20.19 7.22
C ASN A 69 -1.31 19.91 5.78
N LEU A 70 -2.22 19.51 4.88
CA LEU A 70 -1.89 19.19 3.51
C LEU A 70 -2.16 20.36 2.59
N SER A 71 -1.25 20.62 1.65
CA SER A 71 -1.46 21.53 0.52
C SER A 71 -2.61 21.02 -0.37
N SER A 72 -3.17 21.91 -1.20
CA SER A 72 -4.22 21.54 -2.16
C SER A 72 -3.80 20.39 -3.08
N LYS A 73 -2.52 20.34 -3.47
CA LYS A 73 -1.95 19.27 -4.30
C LYS A 73 -1.90 17.93 -3.56
N GLU A 74 -1.52 17.93 -2.28
CA GLU A 74 -1.46 16.72 -1.46
C GLU A 74 -2.86 16.17 -1.15
N LYS A 75 -3.84 17.06 -0.89
CA LYS A 75 -5.26 16.67 -0.78
C LYS A 75 -5.76 16.00 -2.05
N GLN A 76 -5.46 16.58 -3.21
CA GLN A 76 -5.83 16.00 -4.50
C GLN A 76 -5.16 14.63 -4.72
N ASN A 77 -3.91 14.48 -4.31
CA ASN A 77 -3.19 13.21 -4.39
C ASN A 77 -3.84 12.14 -3.50
N ALA A 78 -4.23 12.48 -2.26
CA ALA A 78 -4.93 11.57 -1.37
C ALA A 78 -6.28 11.09 -1.95
N LEU A 79 -7.05 11.99 -2.57
CA LEU A 79 -8.29 11.64 -3.26
C LEU A 79 -8.05 10.76 -4.50
N ASN A 80 -6.98 11.00 -5.25
CA ASN A 80 -6.61 10.16 -6.39
C ASN A 80 -6.19 8.76 -5.94
N GLU A 81 -5.50 8.62 -4.80
CA GLU A 81 -5.17 7.32 -4.19
C GLU A 81 -6.45 6.52 -3.92
N VAL A 82 -7.47 7.15 -3.32
CA VAL A 82 -8.77 6.51 -3.10
C VAL A 82 -9.40 6.04 -4.41
N ARG A 83 -9.38 6.86 -5.46
CA ARG A 83 -9.95 6.50 -6.78
C ARG A 83 -9.25 5.29 -7.38
N ILE A 84 -7.92 5.24 -7.28
CA ILE A 84 -7.14 4.11 -7.77
C ILE A 84 -7.45 2.85 -6.97
N LEU A 85 -7.42 2.91 -5.63
CA LEU A 85 -7.79 1.80 -4.76
C LEU A 85 -9.19 1.26 -5.11
N ALA A 86 -10.16 2.13 -5.34
CA ALA A 86 -11.53 1.74 -5.67
C ALA A 86 -11.67 1.15 -7.09
N SER A 87 -10.77 1.46 -8.01
CA SER A 87 -10.76 0.91 -9.38
C SER A 87 -10.19 -0.51 -9.46
N VAL A 88 -9.36 -0.92 -8.49
CA VAL A 88 -8.73 -2.24 -8.47
C VAL A 88 -9.72 -3.30 -8.00
N LYS A 89 -10.05 -4.25 -8.87
CA LYS A 89 -10.87 -5.42 -8.55
C LYS A 89 -10.01 -6.67 -8.70
N SER A 90 -9.35 -7.07 -7.64
CA SER A 90 -8.51 -8.26 -7.60
C SER A 90 -8.63 -8.95 -6.26
N THR A 91 -8.68 -10.29 -6.26
CA THR A 91 -8.64 -11.10 -5.02
C THR A 91 -7.26 -11.11 -4.36
N PHE A 92 -6.24 -10.60 -5.06
CA PHE A 92 -4.84 -10.55 -4.60
C PHE A 92 -4.38 -9.13 -4.20
N VAL A 93 -5.32 -8.18 -4.15
CA VAL A 93 -5.08 -6.81 -3.69
C VAL A 93 -6.11 -6.49 -2.61
N ILE A 94 -5.69 -5.79 -1.56
CA ILE A 94 -6.60 -5.38 -0.47
C ILE A 94 -7.80 -4.62 -1.04
N SER A 95 -9.00 -5.12 -0.72
CA SER A 95 -10.24 -4.54 -1.26
C SER A 95 -10.59 -3.24 -0.56
N TYR A 96 -10.74 -2.19 -1.36
CA TYR A 96 -11.41 -0.96 -0.94
C TYR A 96 -12.92 -1.21 -0.69
N LYS A 97 -13.49 -0.57 0.31
CA LYS A 97 -14.92 -0.64 0.64
C LYS A 97 -15.61 0.70 0.47
N GLU A 98 -15.15 1.72 1.15
CA GLU A 98 -15.70 3.07 1.10
C GLU A 98 -14.67 4.09 1.57
N ALA A 99 -14.89 5.38 1.26
CA ALA A 99 -14.16 6.48 1.86
C ALA A 99 -15.11 7.64 2.17
N PHE A 100 -14.80 8.39 3.21
CA PHE A 100 -15.54 9.57 3.64
C PHE A 100 -14.63 10.58 4.32
N ILE A 101 -15.12 11.82 4.44
CA ILE A 101 -14.45 12.85 5.24
C ILE A 101 -15.08 12.85 6.64
N ASP A 102 -14.25 12.74 7.66
CA ASP A 102 -14.66 12.97 9.05
C ASP A 102 -14.64 14.47 9.34
N ASP A 103 -15.81 15.07 9.47
CA ASP A 103 -15.95 16.52 9.64
C ASP A 103 -15.42 17.04 10.98
N LYS A 104 -15.26 16.16 11.98
CA LYS A 104 -14.78 16.55 13.32
C LYS A 104 -13.34 17.07 13.30
N ASP A 105 -12.49 16.44 12.50
CA ASP A 105 -11.06 16.77 12.44
C ASP A 105 -10.54 16.90 10.99
N GLN A 106 -11.45 16.99 10.02
CA GLN A 106 -11.15 17.17 8.59
C GLN A 106 -10.19 16.09 8.08
N SER A 107 -10.44 14.83 8.46
CA SER A 107 -9.64 13.68 8.04
C SER A 107 -10.34 12.89 6.94
N LEU A 108 -9.57 12.43 5.96
CA LEU A 108 -10.02 11.44 4.99
C LEU A 108 -9.93 10.05 5.61
N CYS A 109 -11.06 9.38 5.71
CA CYS A 109 -11.19 8.01 6.19
C CYS A 109 -11.34 7.07 5.01
N ILE A 110 -10.51 6.03 4.92
CA ILE A 110 -10.51 5.00 3.88
C ILE A 110 -10.75 3.66 4.55
N VAL A 111 -11.87 3.02 4.22
CA VAL A 111 -12.26 1.71 4.78
C VAL A 111 -11.85 0.61 3.80
N MET A 112 -11.15 -0.39 4.31
CA MET A 112 -10.60 -1.50 3.54
C MET A 112 -10.91 -2.83 4.25
N GLU A 113 -10.77 -3.95 3.56
CA GLU A 113 -10.81 -5.26 4.21
C GLU A 113 -9.73 -5.37 5.27
N TYR A 114 -10.03 -6.12 6.35
CA TYR A 114 -9.12 -6.34 7.46
C TYR A 114 -8.40 -7.67 7.31
N ALA A 115 -7.07 -7.65 7.31
CA ALA A 115 -6.24 -8.85 7.31
C ALA A 115 -6.08 -9.36 8.74
N ASP A 116 -6.65 -10.51 9.03
CA ASP A 116 -6.75 -11.06 10.38
C ASP A 116 -5.47 -11.79 10.87
N LYS A 117 -4.51 -12.02 9.96
CA LYS A 117 -3.19 -12.60 10.27
C LYS A 117 -2.03 -11.61 10.17
N GLY A 118 -2.35 -10.29 10.14
CA GLY A 118 -1.35 -9.24 10.07
C GLY A 118 -0.64 -9.16 8.72
N ASP A 119 0.64 -8.82 8.73
CA ASP A 119 1.48 -8.69 7.54
C ASP A 119 2.63 -9.71 7.51
N LEU A 120 3.24 -9.86 6.33
CA LEU A 120 4.32 -10.80 6.11
C LEU A 120 5.59 -10.44 6.91
N TYR A 121 5.87 -9.16 7.14
CA TYR A 121 7.01 -8.73 7.95
C TYR A 121 6.89 -9.22 9.40
N GLN A 122 5.70 -9.11 9.99
CA GLN A 122 5.41 -9.64 11.32
C GLN A 122 5.60 -11.16 11.37
N LYS A 123 5.15 -11.87 10.35
CA LYS A 123 5.31 -13.33 10.21
C LYS A 123 6.80 -13.72 10.11
N ILE A 124 7.58 -13.05 9.25
CA ILE A 124 9.04 -13.26 9.12
C ILE A 124 9.73 -13.00 10.46
N THR A 125 9.38 -11.89 11.12
CA THR A 125 9.94 -11.54 12.43
C THR A 125 9.63 -12.60 13.50
N GLN A 126 8.42 -13.13 13.50
CA GLN A 126 8.01 -14.22 14.38
C GLN A 126 8.84 -15.48 14.13
N PHE A 127 8.98 -15.91 12.87
CA PHE A 127 9.75 -17.10 12.49
C PHE A 127 11.22 -16.97 12.87
N LYS A 128 11.79 -15.78 12.65
CA LYS A 128 13.16 -15.47 13.07
C LYS A 128 13.34 -15.60 14.59
N LYS A 129 12.39 -15.10 15.39
CA LYS A 129 12.43 -15.22 16.87
C LYS A 129 12.30 -16.66 17.34
N MET A 130 11.50 -17.46 16.64
CA MET A 130 11.27 -18.88 16.95
C MET A 130 12.34 -19.81 16.38
N ASN A 131 13.30 -19.26 15.62
CA ASN A 131 14.31 -20.04 14.87
C ASN A 131 13.68 -21.12 13.97
N THR A 132 12.57 -20.76 13.32
CA THR A 132 11.85 -21.61 12.37
C THR A 132 11.85 -20.94 10.99
N GLN A 133 11.54 -21.72 9.94
CA GLN A 133 11.52 -21.26 8.56
C GLN A 133 10.11 -21.46 7.96
N PHE A 134 9.86 -20.80 6.83
CA PHE A 134 8.68 -21.06 6.04
C PHE A 134 8.82 -22.44 5.37
N GLU A 135 7.73 -23.19 5.32
CA GLU A 135 7.62 -24.34 4.45
C GLU A 135 7.65 -23.88 2.98
N GLU A 136 8.32 -24.63 2.11
CA GLU A 136 8.44 -24.29 0.69
C GLU A 136 7.08 -24.04 0.03
N ILE A 137 6.09 -24.87 0.37
CA ILE A 137 4.73 -24.74 -0.16
C ILE A 137 4.06 -23.40 0.23
N ASP A 138 4.34 -22.87 1.41
CA ASP A 138 3.82 -21.57 1.86
C ASP A 138 4.53 -20.43 1.15
N VAL A 139 5.84 -20.54 0.92
CA VAL A 139 6.59 -19.55 0.12
C VAL A 139 6.02 -19.48 -1.30
N TRP A 140 5.82 -20.63 -1.97
CA TRP A 140 5.23 -20.67 -3.30
C TRP A 140 3.80 -20.10 -3.31
N ARG A 141 2.99 -20.42 -2.32
CA ARG A 141 1.62 -19.92 -2.20
C ARG A 141 1.59 -18.40 -2.11
N ILE A 142 2.39 -17.81 -1.23
CA ILE A 142 2.47 -16.36 -1.05
C ILE A 142 3.05 -15.71 -2.30
N PHE A 143 4.13 -16.25 -2.86
CA PHE A 143 4.78 -15.74 -4.07
C PHE A 143 3.82 -15.66 -5.27
N ILE A 144 3.10 -16.75 -5.56
CA ILE A 144 2.14 -16.78 -6.67
C ILE A 144 1.04 -15.73 -6.48
N GLN A 145 0.57 -15.54 -5.26
CA GLN A 145 -0.47 -14.53 -4.97
C GLN A 145 0.08 -13.10 -5.12
N MET A 146 1.32 -12.83 -4.69
CA MET A 146 1.98 -11.54 -4.93
C MET A 146 2.14 -11.27 -6.44
N VAL A 147 2.59 -12.26 -7.23
CA VAL A 147 2.70 -12.14 -8.70
C VAL A 147 1.35 -11.81 -9.33
N ARG A 148 0.28 -12.52 -8.94
CA ARG A 148 -1.08 -12.27 -9.45
C ARG A 148 -1.59 -10.89 -9.06
N GLY A 149 -1.28 -10.42 -7.84
CA GLY A 149 -1.60 -9.08 -7.38
C GLY A 149 -0.89 -8.02 -8.22
N LEU A 150 0.43 -8.15 -8.42
CA LEU A 150 1.21 -7.24 -9.29
C LEU A 150 0.71 -7.25 -10.73
N LYS A 151 0.43 -8.44 -11.29
CA LYS A 151 -0.16 -8.54 -12.63
C LYS A 151 -1.46 -7.73 -12.73
N SER A 152 -2.36 -7.88 -11.76
CA SER A 152 -3.63 -7.13 -11.75
C SER A 152 -3.43 -5.62 -11.71
N LEU A 153 -2.41 -5.11 -10.99
CA LEU A 153 -2.06 -3.70 -10.95
C LEU A 153 -1.44 -3.23 -12.27
N HIS A 154 -0.45 -3.96 -12.77
CA HIS A 154 0.29 -3.60 -13.98
C HIS A 154 -0.59 -3.61 -15.25
N GLU A 155 -1.57 -4.50 -15.35
CA GLU A 155 -2.58 -4.49 -16.42
C GLU A 155 -3.41 -3.20 -16.43
N LEU A 156 -3.67 -2.63 -15.24
CA LEU A 156 -4.32 -1.33 -15.08
C LEU A 156 -3.36 -0.14 -15.19
N LYS A 157 -2.09 -0.38 -15.53
CA LYS A 157 -1.02 0.63 -15.56
C LYS A 157 -0.77 1.29 -14.20
N ILE A 158 -1.04 0.58 -13.13
CA ILE A 158 -0.78 0.98 -11.74
C ILE A 158 0.51 0.32 -11.29
N LEU A 159 1.48 1.11 -10.82
CA LEU A 159 2.70 0.63 -10.19
C LEU A 159 2.54 0.66 -8.67
N HIS A 160 3.00 -0.38 -7.97
CA HIS A 160 2.87 -0.48 -6.50
C HIS A 160 3.77 0.51 -5.77
N ARG A 161 5.02 0.64 -6.18
CA ARG A 161 6.04 1.62 -5.74
C ARG A 161 6.50 1.54 -4.29
N ASP A 162 5.91 0.68 -3.48
CA ASP A 162 6.31 0.46 -2.09
C ASP A 162 6.12 -1.03 -1.70
N LEU A 163 6.47 -1.94 -2.63
CA LEU A 163 6.38 -3.37 -2.34
C LEU A 163 7.46 -3.76 -1.33
N LYS A 164 7.00 -4.28 -0.19
CA LYS A 164 7.82 -4.76 0.92
C LYS A 164 7.01 -5.75 1.76
N SER A 165 7.66 -6.53 2.60
CA SER A 165 6.97 -7.55 3.41
C SER A 165 5.89 -6.96 4.34
N ALA A 166 6.06 -5.75 4.85
CA ALA A 166 5.03 -5.06 5.66
C ALA A 166 3.78 -4.65 4.87
N ASN A 167 3.82 -4.64 3.53
CA ASN A 167 2.70 -4.32 2.65
C ASN A 167 2.07 -5.57 2.00
N ILE A 168 2.45 -6.77 2.45
CA ILE A 168 1.81 -8.04 2.09
C ILE A 168 0.98 -8.50 3.27
N PHE A 169 -0.33 -8.48 3.12
CA PHE A 169 -1.28 -8.78 4.19
C PHE A 169 -1.75 -10.23 4.11
N LEU A 170 -1.79 -10.90 5.28
CA LEU A 170 -2.09 -12.33 5.41
C LEU A 170 -3.48 -12.55 6.03
N PHE A 171 -4.14 -13.61 5.59
CA PHE A 171 -5.48 -13.98 6.02
C PHE A 171 -5.53 -15.41 6.56
N ALA A 172 -6.54 -15.71 7.40
CA ALA A 172 -6.72 -17.01 8.02
C ALA A 172 -7.02 -18.13 7.01
N ASP A 173 -7.58 -17.79 5.86
CA ASP A 173 -7.82 -18.72 4.75
C ASP A 173 -6.58 -19.09 3.93
N GLY A 174 -5.40 -18.59 4.34
CA GLY A 174 -4.13 -18.80 3.65
C GLY A 174 -3.90 -17.85 2.46
N SER A 175 -4.80 -16.89 2.24
CA SER A 175 -4.59 -15.88 1.20
C SER A 175 -3.60 -14.80 1.63
N ALA A 176 -2.85 -14.28 0.65
CA ALA A 176 -1.96 -13.14 0.78
C ALA A 176 -2.33 -12.08 -0.25
N LYS A 177 -2.40 -10.82 0.17
CA LYS A 177 -2.81 -9.71 -0.70
C LYS A 177 -1.86 -8.53 -0.60
N LEU A 178 -1.65 -7.86 -1.74
CA LEU A 178 -0.93 -6.59 -1.79
C LEU A 178 -1.78 -5.49 -1.19
N GLY A 179 -1.20 -4.65 -0.36
CA GLY A 179 -1.88 -3.47 0.18
C GLY A 179 -0.97 -2.25 0.27
N ASP A 180 -1.49 -1.19 0.80
CA ASP A 180 -0.84 0.12 0.92
C ASP A 180 -0.24 0.62 -0.41
N LEU A 181 -1.12 0.69 -1.44
CA LEU A 181 -0.77 1.26 -2.74
C LEU A 181 -0.45 2.75 -2.58
N ASN A 182 0.84 3.07 -2.52
CA ASN A 182 1.30 4.44 -2.27
C ASN A 182 1.34 5.24 -3.59
N VAL A 183 0.16 5.63 -4.07
CA VAL A 183 0.01 6.38 -5.33
C VAL A 183 0.55 7.80 -5.22
N SER A 184 0.62 8.34 -4.01
CA SER A 184 1.12 9.69 -3.75
C SER A 184 2.63 9.86 -4.05
N LYS A 185 3.39 8.78 -4.13
CA LYS A 185 4.80 8.82 -4.57
C LYS A 185 4.97 9.13 -6.08
N VAL A 186 3.88 9.17 -6.87
CA VAL A 186 3.94 9.47 -8.32
C VAL A 186 4.53 10.85 -8.63
N ALA A 187 4.51 11.79 -7.70
CA ALA A 187 4.84 13.19 -7.95
C ALA A 187 6.26 13.61 -7.50
N ARG A 188 7.02 12.73 -6.85
CA ARG A 188 8.37 13.08 -6.40
C ARG A 188 9.40 12.42 -7.31
N LYS A 189 10.14 13.25 -8.08
CA LYS A 189 11.38 12.84 -8.74
C LYS A 189 12.40 12.49 -7.65
N GLY A 190 13.10 11.36 -7.84
CA GLY A 190 14.18 10.94 -6.94
C GLY A 190 13.76 9.97 -5.85
N LEU A 191 14.75 9.48 -5.13
CA LEU A 191 14.59 8.70 -3.90
C LEU A 191 13.80 9.54 -2.89
N GLY A 192 12.49 9.54 -3.02
CA GLY A 192 11.58 10.11 -2.02
C GLY A 192 11.65 9.28 -0.74
N TYR A 193 12.86 9.14 -0.17
CA TYR A 193 13.03 8.63 1.17
C TYR A 193 12.33 9.61 2.10
N THR A 194 11.06 9.35 2.34
CA THR A 194 10.49 9.82 3.60
C THR A 194 11.34 9.21 4.69
N GLN A 195 11.69 9.99 5.69
CA GLN A 195 12.55 9.73 6.85
C GLN A 195 12.20 8.47 7.68
N THR A 196 11.55 7.46 7.13
CA THR A 196 10.97 6.31 7.82
C THR A 196 11.48 4.97 7.31
N GLY A 197 12.79 4.79 7.28
CA GLY A 197 13.38 3.45 7.16
C GLY A 197 14.36 3.24 6.00
N THR A 198 15.18 2.22 6.14
CA THR A 198 16.21 1.82 5.18
C THR A 198 15.55 1.22 3.93
N PRO A 199 15.98 1.60 2.71
CA PRO A 199 15.36 1.23 1.43
C PRO A 199 15.81 -0.16 0.92
N TYR A 200 15.62 -1.19 1.70
CA TYR A 200 16.08 -2.56 1.40
C TYR A 200 15.49 -3.17 0.13
N TYR A 201 14.33 -2.66 -0.35
CA TYR A 201 13.60 -3.21 -1.49
C TYR A 201 13.68 -2.32 -2.74
N ALA A 202 14.37 -1.17 -2.65
CA ALA A 202 14.52 -0.25 -3.77
C ALA A 202 15.45 -0.83 -4.84
N SER A 203 15.03 -0.76 -6.10
CA SER A 203 15.78 -1.24 -7.25
C SER A 203 16.97 -0.33 -7.61
N PRO A 204 17.96 -0.83 -8.37
CA PRO A 204 19.11 -0.02 -8.77
C PRO A 204 18.73 1.28 -9.49
N GLU A 205 17.71 1.24 -10.36
CA GLU A 205 17.24 2.43 -11.07
C GLU A 205 16.68 3.48 -10.10
N VAL A 206 16.01 3.06 -9.00
CA VAL A 206 15.51 3.98 -7.97
C VAL A 206 16.67 4.63 -7.21
N TRP A 207 17.72 3.87 -6.91
CA TRP A 207 18.92 4.40 -6.29
C TRP A 207 19.69 5.39 -7.18
N ASN A 208 19.60 5.23 -8.51
CA ASN A 208 20.22 6.08 -9.52
C ASN A 208 19.31 7.22 -10.02
N ASP A 209 18.21 7.52 -9.32
CA ASP A 209 17.22 8.53 -9.72
C ASP A 209 16.66 8.32 -11.13
N SER A 210 16.72 7.11 -11.65
CA SER A 210 16.15 6.73 -12.93
C SER A 210 14.64 6.46 -12.82
N PRO A 211 13.89 6.53 -13.92
CA PRO A 211 12.44 6.34 -13.90
C PRO A 211 12.03 4.97 -13.34
N TYR A 212 11.07 4.98 -12.44
CA TYR A 212 10.44 3.78 -11.90
C TYR A 212 9.48 3.19 -12.93
N ASP A 213 9.57 1.88 -13.15
CA ASP A 213 8.65 1.13 -14.01
C ASP A 213 8.15 -0.16 -13.35
N ASN A 214 7.50 -1.03 -14.12
CA ASN A 214 7.01 -2.31 -13.62
C ASN A 214 8.14 -3.27 -13.20
N LYS A 215 9.35 -3.11 -13.75
CA LYS A 215 10.52 -3.94 -13.40
C LYS A 215 11.04 -3.59 -12.00
N SER A 216 10.86 -2.35 -11.56
CA SER A 216 11.18 -1.95 -10.18
C SER A 216 10.30 -2.67 -9.16
N ASP A 217 8.99 -2.86 -9.44
CA ASP A 217 8.12 -3.70 -8.61
C ASP A 217 8.58 -5.17 -8.62
N ILE A 218 9.05 -5.70 -9.76
CA ILE A 218 9.56 -7.07 -9.87
C ILE A 218 10.85 -7.26 -9.05
N TRP A 219 11.74 -6.27 -9.04
CA TRP A 219 12.91 -6.27 -8.15
C TRP A 219 12.49 -6.36 -6.68
N SER A 220 11.55 -5.50 -6.26
CA SER A 220 11.02 -5.51 -4.90
C SER A 220 10.36 -6.85 -4.55
N LEU A 221 9.63 -7.48 -5.48
CA LEU A 221 9.07 -8.82 -5.32
C LEU A 221 10.17 -9.86 -5.07
N GLY A 222 11.28 -9.81 -5.81
CA GLY A 222 12.45 -10.67 -5.59
C GLY A 222 13.04 -10.49 -4.19
N CYS A 223 13.18 -9.23 -3.74
CA CYS A 223 13.66 -8.92 -2.40
C CYS A 223 12.75 -9.49 -1.29
N VAL A 224 11.42 -9.36 -1.43
CA VAL A 224 10.45 -9.93 -0.47
C VAL A 224 10.52 -11.46 -0.46
N THR A 225 10.64 -12.09 -1.64
CA THR A 225 10.77 -13.54 -1.74
C THR A 225 12.04 -14.04 -1.07
N TYR A 226 13.17 -13.38 -1.31
CA TYR A 226 14.43 -13.69 -0.62
C TYR A 226 14.28 -13.53 0.90
N GLU A 227 13.57 -12.46 1.35
CA GLU A 227 13.36 -12.21 2.78
C GLU A 227 12.52 -13.31 3.44
N MET A 228 11.54 -13.88 2.76
CA MET A 228 10.80 -15.05 3.28
C MET A 228 11.73 -16.27 3.47
N LEU A 229 12.61 -16.54 2.52
CA LEU A 229 13.50 -17.70 2.55
C LEU A 229 14.64 -17.54 3.55
N ALA A 230 15.27 -16.37 3.58
CA ALA A 230 16.45 -16.08 4.38
C ALA A 230 16.15 -15.42 5.74
N LEU A 231 14.91 -15.06 6.02
CA LEU A 231 14.45 -14.29 7.19
C LEU A 231 15.21 -12.97 7.39
N ARG A 232 15.75 -12.43 6.30
CA ARG A 232 16.47 -11.14 6.22
C ARG A 232 16.43 -10.62 4.78
N PRO A 233 16.46 -9.29 4.57
CA PRO A 233 16.56 -8.72 3.22
C PRO A 233 17.84 -9.17 2.49
N PRO A 234 17.83 -9.26 1.14
CA PRO A 234 19.00 -9.68 0.34
C PRO A 234 20.17 -8.69 0.48
N PHE A 235 19.88 -7.39 0.42
CA PHE A 235 20.89 -6.35 0.50
C PHE A 235 20.87 -5.71 1.88
N ARG A 236 22.03 -5.75 2.56
CA ARG A 236 22.21 -5.18 3.90
C ARG A 236 23.60 -4.57 4.02
N ALA A 237 23.69 -3.39 4.62
CA ALA A 237 24.95 -2.72 4.94
C ALA A 237 24.81 -1.92 6.24
N GLU A 238 25.92 -1.47 6.79
CA GLU A 238 25.93 -0.64 7.99
C GLU A 238 25.49 0.81 7.70
N ASN A 239 25.67 1.26 6.47
CA ASN A 239 25.31 2.61 6.03
C ASN A 239 24.67 2.60 4.62
N MET A 240 24.18 3.78 4.21
CA MET A 240 23.48 3.96 2.92
C MET A 240 24.41 3.75 1.72
N ASP A 241 25.66 4.20 1.79
CA ASP A 241 26.62 4.05 0.70
C ASP A 241 26.98 2.59 0.45
N GLY A 242 27.19 1.82 1.52
CA GLY A 242 27.40 0.37 1.43
C GLY A 242 26.17 -0.36 0.86
N LEU A 243 24.97 0.07 1.25
CA LEU A 243 23.72 -0.49 0.69
C LEU A 243 23.58 -0.16 -0.79
N TYR A 244 23.83 1.09 -1.18
CA TYR A 244 23.87 1.51 -2.59
C TYR A 244 24.82 0.65 -3.42
N GLN A 245 26.06 0.46 -2.96
CA GLN A 245 27.06 -0.35 -3.63
C GLN A 245 26.61 -1.80 -3.83
N LYS A 246 26.00 -2.40 -2.81
CA LYS A 246 25.48 -3.77 -2.88
C LYS A 246 24.32 -3.90 -3.85
N VAL A 247 23.34 -2.99 -3.78
CA VAL A 247 22.17 -3.02 -4.66
C VAL A 247 22.57 -2.83 -6.11
N THR A 248 23.40 -1.82 -6.42
CA THR A 248 23.81 -1.51 -7.79
C THR A 248 24.72 -2.57 -8.42
N LYS A 249 25.49 -3.31 -7.61
CA LYS A 249 26.33 -4.43 -8.06
C LYS A 249 25.62 -5.79 -8.01
N GLY A 250 24.42 -5.86 -7.43
CA GLY A 250 23.71 -7.13 -7.23
C GLY A 250 24.39 -8.07 -6.22
N ALA A 251 25.14 -7.52 -5.25
CA ALA A 251 25.89 -8.31 -4.26
C ALA A 251 25.03 -8.57 -3.00
N TYR A 252 24.29 -9.69 -2.98
CA TYR A 252 23.39 -10.14 -1.90
C TYR A 252 23.95 -11.27 -1.04
#